data_24928e883502e05c5e10df76f8885dbe
#
_entry.id   24928e883502e05c5e10df76f8885dbe
#
_cell.length_a   1.000
_cell.length_b   1.000
_cell.length_c   1.000
_cell.angle_alpha   90.00
_cell.angle_beta   90.00
_cell.angle_gamma   90.00
#
_symmetry.space_group_name_H-M   'P 1'
#
loop_
_entity.id
_entity.type
_entity.pdbx_description
1 polymer ?
#
loop_
_entity_poly.entity_id
_entity_poly.type
_entity_poly.pdbx_seq_one_letter_code
_entity_poly.pdbx_strand_id
1 'polypeptide(L)'
;MAPPPYALLLLLLLLLLRPTARVLANMEGDALHSLRTNLNDPNNVLQSWDPTLVNPCTWFHVTCNNDNSVIRVDLGNAALSGTLVPQLGQLKNLQYLELYSNNISGTIPSELGNLTNLVSLDLYLNNFTGPIPDSLGNLVKLRFLRLNNNSLSGSIPKSLTAITALQVLDLSNNNLSGEVPSTGSFSLFTPISFANNPNLCGPGTTKPCPGAPPFSPPPPYNPPTPVQSPGSSSSSTGAIAGGVAAGAALLFAVPAIGFAWWRRRKPQEHFFDVPAEEDPEVHLGQLKRFSLRELQVATDSFSNKNILGRGGFGKVYKGRLADGSLVAVKRLKEERTPGGELQFQTEVEMISMAVHRNLLRLRGFCMTPTERLLVYPYMANGSVASRLRERPPSEPPLDWQTRRRIALGSARGLSYLHDHCDPKIIHRDVKAANILLDEDFEAVVGDFGLAKLMDYKDTHVTTAVRGTIGHIAPEYLSTGKSSEKTDVFGYGIMLLELITGQRAFDLARLANDDDVMLLDWVKGLLKEKRLEMLVDPDLQNNYIDIEVESLIQVALLCTQGSPTDRPKMAEVVRMLEGDGLAERWEEWQKVEVRHEVELGPHRNSEWILDSTDNLHAVELSGPR
;
A
#
# COMPACT_ATOMS: atom_id res chain seq x y z
N MET A 1 -38.86 5.65 68.52
CA MET A 1 -39.33 4.34 68.04
C MET A 1 -38.14 3.67 67.35
N ALA A 2 -37.64 2.60 67.94
CA ALA A 2 -36.57 1.82 67.35
C ALA A 2 -37.12 0.99 66.17
N PRO A 3 -36.42 0.87 65.04
CA PRO A 3 -36.91 0.06 63.93
C PRO A 3 -36.98 -1.43 64.35
N PRO A 4 -37.95 -2.20 63.85
CA PRO A 4 -38.12 -3.57 64.22
C PRO A 4 -36.92 -4.42 63.74
N PRO A 5 -36.50 -5.47 64.49
CA PRO A 5 -35.28 -6.23 64.24
C PRO A 5 -35.24 -6.89 62.85
N TYR A 6 -36.37 -7.07 62.19
CA TYR A 6 -36.45 -7.65 60.83
C TYR A 6 -35.97 -6.68 59.75
N ALA A 7 -36.02 -5.36 60.00
CA ALA A 7 -35.54 -4.35 59.06
C ALA A 7 -34.01 -4.41 58.90
N LEU A 8 -33.29 -4.71 59.98
CA LEU A 8 -31.84 -4.91 59.97
C LEU A 8 -31.46 -6.21 59.26
N LEU A 9 -32.24 -7.28 59.45
CA LEU A 9 -32.05 -8.57 58.77
C LEU A 9 -32.34 -8.46 57.26
N LEU A 10 -33.38 -7.72 56.87
CA LEU A 10 -33.69 -7.49 55.46
C LEU A 10 -32.61 -6.63 54.77
N LEU A 11 -32.03 -5.65 55.49
CA LEU A 11 -30.93 -4.79 54.97
C LEU A 11 -29.65 -5.63 54.81
N LEU A 12 -29.37 -6.56 55.77
CA LEU A 12 -28.25 -7.48 55.64
C LEU A 12 -28.46 -8.51 54.51
N LEU A 13 -29.70 -9.01 54.31
CA LEU A 13 -30.03 -9.89 53.18
C LEU A 13 -29.94 -9.17 51.85
N LEU A 14 -30.35 -7.88 51.76
CA LEU A 14 -30.22 -7.05 50.58
C LEU A 14 -28.76 -6.67 50.30
N LEU A 15 -27.91 -6.56 51.34
CA LEU A 15 -26.45 -6.39 51.19
C LEU A 15 -25.75 -7.67 50.74
N LEU A 16 -26.26 -8.85 51.13
CA LEU A 16 -25.74 -10.15 50.67
C LEU A 16 -26.27 -10.56 49.30
N LEU A 17 -27.40 -9.96 48.86
CA LEU A 17 -27.98 -10.12 47.51
C LEU A 17 -27.57 -9.02 46.53
N ARG A 18 -26.62 -8.15 46.89
CA ARG A 18 -25.95 -7.37 45.83
C ARG A 18 -25.34 -8.40 44.91
N PRO A 19 -25.81 -8.53 43.65
CA PRO A 19 -25.03 -9.24 42.68
C PRO A 19 -23.66 -8.57 42.77
N THR A 20 -22.63 -9.28 43.18
CA THR A 20 -21.28 -8.90 42.81
C THR A 20 -21.39 -8.68 41.32
N ALA A 21 -21.39 -7.42 40.87
CA ALA A 21 -21.14 -7.11 39.51
C ALA A 21 -19.80 -7.82 39.26
N ARG A 22 -19.87 -9.04 38.77
CA ARG A 22 -18.73 -9.64 38.10
C ARG A 22 -18.44 -8.62 37.03
N VAL A 23 -17.38 -7.88 37.22
CA VAL A 23 -16.69 -7.21 36.11
C VAL A 23 -16.57 -8.36 35.11
N LEU A 24 -17.38 -8.37 34.08
CA LEU A 24 -17.26 -9.31 32.98
C LEU A 24 -15.86 -9.06 32.49
N ALA A 25 -14.94 -9.96 32.87
CA ALA A 25 -13.58 -9.91 32.39
C ALA A 25 -13.71 -9.79 30.86
N ASN A 26 -13.12 -8.77 30.29
CA ASN A 26 -13.16 -8.60 28.85
C ASN A 26 -12.28 -9.71 28.26
N MET A 27 -12.90 -10.78 27.79
CA MET A 27 -12.21 -11.96 27.25
C MET A 27 -11.22 -11.59 26.14
N GLU A 28 -11.49 -10.52 25.38
CA GLU A 28 -10.60 -10.04 24.34
C GLU A 28 -9.37 -9.35 24.96
N GLY A 29 -9.57 -8.56 26.03
CA GLY A 29 -8.47 -7.95 26.79
C GLY A 29 -7.58 -9.01 27.45
N ASP A 30 -8.19 -10.07 28.04
CA ASP A 30 -7.44 -11.18 28.65
C ASP A 30 -6.63 -11.97 27.61
N ALA A 31 -7.19 -12.18 26.41
CA ALA A 31 -6.50 -12.86 25.31
C ALA A 31 -5.28 -12.04 24.82
N LEU A 32 -5.46 -10.74 24.64
CA LEU A 32 -4.39 -9.85 24.23
C LEU A 32 -3.34 -9.67 25.34
N HIS A 33 -3.75 -9.61 26.61
CA HIS A 33 -2.81 -9.57 27.73
C HIS A 33 -1.99 -10.88 27.81
N SER A 34 -2.61 -12.03 27.54
CA SER A 34 -1.89 -13.30 27.44
C SER A 34 -0.85 -13.27 26.32
N LEU A 35 -1.16 -12.65 25.18
CA LEU A 35 -0.18 -12.44 24.10
C LEU A 35 0.96 -11.54 24.58
N ARG A 36 0.66 -10.39 25.18
CA ARG A 36 1.68 -9.46 25.71
C ARG A 36 2.66 -10.16 26.65
N THR A 37 2.17 -10.99 27.56
CA THR A 37 3.03 -11.68 28.55
C THR A 37 3.93 -12.75 27.95
N ASN A 38 3.59 -13.28 26.75
CA ASN A 38 4.39 -14.25 26.02
C ASN A 38 5.34 -13.61 24.97
N LEU A 39 5.19 -12.30 24.74
CA LEU A 39 6.07 -11.56 23.86
C LEU A 39 7.10 -10.77 24.64
N ASN A 40 8.35 -10.79 24.16
CA ASN A 40 9.37 -9.87 24.57
C ASN A 40 9.29 -8.62 23.69
N ASP A 41 9.13 -7.46 24.31
CA ASP A 41 8.88 -6.17 23.68
C ASP A 41 10.00 -5.17 24.04
N PRO A 42 11.12 -5.19 23.31
CA PRO A 42 12.26 -4.32 23.61
C PRO A 42 11.97 -2.84 23.35
N ASN A 43 10.99 -2.55 22.50
CA ASN A 43 10.63 -1.19 22.07
C ASN A 43 9.42 -0.61 22.83
N ASN A 44 8.89 -1.34 23.82
CA ASN A 44 7.70 -0.95 24.60
C ASN A 44 6.46 -0.61 23.76
N VAL A 45 6.28 -1.25 22.61
CA VAL A 45 5.12 -1.04 21.73
C VAL A 45 3.81 -1.53 22.36
N LEU A 46 3.90 -2.50 23.28
CA LEU A 46 2.78 -3.06 24.04
C LEU A 46 2.58 -2.36 25.41
N GLN A 47 3.22 -1.22 25.66
CA GLN A 47 3.16 -0.55 26.97
C GLN A 47 1.73 -0.20 27.38
N SER A 48 0.89 0.17 26.42
CA SER A 48 -0.52 0.54 26.66
C SER A 48 -1.45 -0.63 26.96
N TRP A 49 -0.99 -1.89 26.78
CA TRP A 49 -1.80 -3.11 26.97
C TRP A 49 -1.90 -3.44 28.46
N ASP A 50 -2.60 -2.61 29.20
CA ASP A 50 -2.77 -2.73 30.65
C ASP A 50 -4.07 -3.52 30.95
N PRO A 51 -3.99 -4.70 31.58
CA PRO A 51 -5.14 -5.55 31.92
C PRO A 51 -6.09 -4.91 32.95
N THR A 52 -5.64 -3.84 33.65
CA THR A 52 -6.51 -3.10 34.57
C THR A 52 -7.50 -2.19 33.82
N LEU A 53 -7.24 -1.90 32.54
CA LEU A 53 -8.17 -1.18 31.68
C LEU A 53 -9.23 -2.15 31.15
N VAL A 54 -10.48 -1.85 31.43
CA VAL A 54 -11.65 -2.72 31.14
C VAL A 54 -11.83 -2.98 29.64
N ASN A 55 -11.28 -2.13 28.77
CA ASN A 55 -11.51 -2.18 27.33
C ASN A 55 -10.18 -2.12 26.55
N PRO A 56 -9.82 -3.19 25.80
CA PRO A 56 -8.60 -3.21 24.99
C PRO A 56 -8.65 -2.24 23.79
N CYS A 57 -9.79 -1.65 23.49
CA CYS A 57 -9.96 -0.70 22.39
C CYS A 57 -9.22 0.64 22.61
N THR A 58 -8.70 0.87 23.81
CA THR A 58 -7.84 2.00 24.14
C THR A 58 -6.34 1.69 24.00
N TRP A 59 -6.00 0.43 23.71
CA TRP A 59 -4.62 0.00 23.59
C TRP A 59 -4.06 0.32 22.21
N PHE A 60 -2.82 0.75 22.16
CA PHE A 60 -2.14 0.97 20.89
C PHE A 60 -2.08 -0.34 20.09
N HIS A 61 -2.15 -0.25 18.78
CA HIS A 61 -2.11 -1.39 17.87
C HIS A 61 -3.35 -2.29 17.91
N VAL A 62 -4.40 -1.92 18.66
CA VAL A 62 -5.69 -2.60 18.70
C VAL A 62 -6.75 -1.67 18.13
N THR A 63 -7.55 -2.16 17.18
CA THR A 63 -8.70 -1.45 16.64
C THR A 63 -9.97 -2.24 16.92
N CYS A 64 -11.02 -1.55 17.34
CA CYS A 64 -12.32 -2.14 17.62
C CYS A 64 -13.40 -1.62 16.69
N ASN A 65 -14.50 -2.37 16.59
CA ASN A 65 -15.73 -1.92 15.96
C ASN A 65 -16.57 -1.04 16.93
N ASN A 66 -17.73 -0.60 16.45
CA ASN A 66 -18.66 0.23 17.24
C ASN A 66 -19.22 -0.47 18.48
N ASP A 67 -19.15 -1.79 18.54
CA ASP A 67 -19.59 -2.62 19.70
C ASP A 67 -18.45 -2.84 20.70
N ASN A 68 -17.32 -2.14 20.55
CA ASN A 68 -16.09 -2.31 21.34
C ASN A 68 -15.51 -3.73 21.28
N SER A 69 -15.67 -4.43 20.18
CA SER A 69 -15.02 -5.73 19.93
C SER A 69 -13.80 -5.56 19.04
N VAL A 70 -12.72 -6.26 19.34
CA VAL A 70 -11.44 -6.18 18.61
C VAL A 70 -11.60 -6.73 17.18
N ILE A 71 -11.31 -5.90 16.20
CA ILE A 71 -11.35 -6.26 14.78
C ILE A 71 -9.97 -6.27 14.11
N ARG A 72 -8.97 -5.57 14.68
CA ARG A 72 -7.61 -5.55 14.17
C ARG A 72 -6.58 -5.53 15.28
N VAL A 73 -5.51 -6.30 15.10
CA VAL A 73 -4.27 -6.25 15.89
C VAL A 73 -3.13 -6.08 14.89
N ASP A 74 -2.46 -4.92 14.91
CA ASP A 74 -1.38 -4.56 14.00
C ASP A 74 -0.07 -4.35 14.78
N LEU A 75 0.76 -5.38 14.80
CA LEU A 75 2.07 -5.41 15.46
C LEU A 75 3.19 -5.69 14.43
N GLY A 76 2.96 -5.34 13.17
CA GLY A 76 3.96 -5.51 12.12
C GLY A 76 5.20 -4.65 12.36
N ASN A 77 6.40 -5.24 12.15
CA ASN A 77 7.69 -4.56 12.27
C ASN A 77 7.94 -3.90 13.64
N ALA A 78 7.56 -4.58 14.71
CA ALA A 78 7.63 -4.06 16.08
C ALA A 78 8.85 -4.60 16.88
N ALA A 79 9.74 -5.37 16.24
CA ALA A 79 10.89 -6.05 16.84
C ALA A 79 10.51 -7.01 18.00
N LEU A 80 9.29 -7.51 18.00
CA LEU A 80 8.78 -8.45 19.00
C LEU A 80 9.42 -9.83 18.84
N SER A 81 9.62 -10.53 19.96
CA SER A 81 10.03 -11.94 19.99
C SER A 81 9.20 -12.71 21.03
N GLY A 82 9.27 -14.03 21.00
CA GLY A 82 8.46 -14.89 21.86
C GLY A 82 7.56 -15.82 21.06
N THR A 83 6.37 -16.15 21.57
CA THR A 83 5.44 -17.10 20.93
C THR A 83 4.00 -16.61 20.94
N LEU A 84 3.21 -17.04 19.95
CA LEU A 84 1.77 -16.81 19.94
C LEU A 84 1.07 -17.68 21.00
N VAL A 85 -0.11 -17.24 21.40
CA VAL A 85 -0.92 -17.89 22.43
C VAL A 85 -2.27 -18.39 21.88
N PRO A 86 -2.78 -19.55 22.34
CA PRO A 86 -4.06 -20.09 21.88
C PRO A 86 -5.25 -19.16 22.16
N GLN A 87 -5.14 -18.31 23.21
CA GLN A 87 -6.18 -17.36 23.61
C GLN A 87 -6.56 -16.38 22.49
N LEU A 88 -5.67 -16.12 21.53
CA LEU A 88 -5.99 -15.31 20.34
C LEU A 88 -7.23 -15.83 19.60
N GLY A 89 -7.50 -17.13 19.60
CA GLY A 89 -8.71 -17.74 19.04
C GLY A 89 -10.02 -17.31 19.71
N GLN A 90 -9.98 -16.52 20.78
CA GLN A 90 -11.15 -15.96 21.47
C GLN A 90 -11.61 -14.62 20.87
N LEU A 91 -10.79 -13.97 20.04
CA LEU A 91 -11.09 -12.69 19.38
C LEU A 91 -12.08 -12.88 18.22
N LYS A 92 -13.33 -13.24 18.51
CA LYS A 92 -14.32 -13.72 17.51
C LYS A 92 -14.63 -12.71 16.39
N ASN A 93 -14.45 -11.42 16.65
CA ASN A 93 -14.70 -10.36 15.69
C ASN A 93 -13.44 -9.93 14.92
N LEU A 94 -12.28 -10.54 15.21
CA LEU A 94 -11.01 -10.19 14.57
C LEU A 94 -11.09 -10.43 13.06
N GLN A 95 -10.72 -9.40 12.31
CA GLN A 95 -10.66 -9.39 10.85
C GLN A 95 -9.22 -9.32 10.33
N TYR A 96 -8.32 -8.66 11.07
CA TYR A 96 -6.93 -8.46 10.68
C TYR A 96 -5.99 -8.81 11.82
N LEU A 97 -5.12 -9.79 11.61
CA LEU A 97 -4.03 -10.16 12.52
C LEU A 97 -2.70 -9.97 11.78
N GLU A 98 -2.02 -8.87 12.06
CA GLU A 98 -0.81 -8.45 11.37
C GLU A 98 0.38 -8.47 12.35
N LEU A 99 1.22 -9.50 12.23
CA LEU A 99 2.39 -9.75 13.09
C LEU A 99 3.68 -9.88 12.27
N TYR A 100 3.65 -9.43 11.03
CA TYR A 100 4.76 -9.59 10.09
C TYR A 100 6.04 -8.86 10.52
N SER A 101 7.18 -9.30 10.00
CA SER A 101 8.49 -8.65 10.21
C SER A 101 8.84 -8.47 11.69
N ASN A 102 8.79 -9.59 12.44
CA ASN A 102 9.18 -9.69 13.84
C ASN A 102 10.14 -10.88 14.03
N ASN A 103 10.48 -11.20 15.28
CA ASN A 103 11.26 -12.38 15.63
C ASN A 103 10.42 -13.38 16.46
N ILE A 104 9.11 -13.47 16.15
CA ILE A 104 8.17 -14.38 16.82
C ILE A 104 8.45 -15.80 16.35
N SER A 105 8.48 -16.74 17.29
CA SER A 105 8.86 -18.14 17.07
C SER A 105 7.77 -19.13 17.56
N GLY A 106 8.08 -20.41 17.54
CA GLY A 106 7.14 -21.46 17.93
C GLY A 106 6.16 -21.81 16.82
N THR A 107 5.09 -22.49 17.16
CA THR A 107 4.07 -22.96 16.21
C THR A 107 2.92 -21.97 16.08
N ILE A 108 2.27 -21.96 14.94
CA ILE A 108 1.01 -21.23 14.73
C ILE A 108 -0.08 -21.97 15.53
N PRO A 109 -0.77 -21.30 16.48
CA PRO A 109 -1.82 -21.95 17.27
C PRO A 109 -2.99 -22.40 16.39
N SER A 110 -3.46 -23.63 16.59
CA SER A 110 -4.62 -24.17 15.88
C SER A 110 -5.91 -23.39 16.16
N GLU A 111 -5.98 -22.74 17.31
CA GLU A 111 -7.11 -21.92 17.77
C GLU A 111 -7.34 -20.68 16.90
N LEU A 112 -6.34 -20.25 16.10
CA LEU A 112 -6.54 -19.19 15.11
C LEU A 112 -7.62 -19.59 14.08
N GLY A 113 -7.82 -20.88 13.83
CA GLY A 113 -8.94 -21.39 13.01
C GLY A 113 -10.34 -21.09 13.55
N ASN A 114 -10.45 -20.59 14.78
CA ASN A 114 -11.71 -20.15 15.39
C ASN A 114 -12.11 -18.71 15.02
N LEU A 115 -11.22 -17.97 14.33
CA LEU A 115 -11.41 -16.57 13.95
C LEU A 115 -12.19 -16.48 12.62
N THR A 116 -13.41 -16.97 12.59
CA THR A 116 -14.22 -17.11 11.36
C THR A 116 -14.53 -15.79 10.64
N ASN A 117 -14.27 -14.65 11.28
CA ASN A 117 -14.37 -13.33 10.69
C ASN A 117 -13.03 -12.81 10.10
N LEU A 118 -11.95 -13.59 10.22
CA LEU A 118 -10.62 -13.16 9.78
C LEU A 118 -10.58 -13.01 8.26
N VAL A 119 -10.09 -11.86 7.83
CA VAL A 119 -9.91 -11.46 6.42
C VAL A 119 -8.42 -11.50 6.02
N SER A 120 -7.52 -11.10 6.94
CA SER A 120 -6.07 -11.13 6.74
C SER A 120 -5.35 -11.80 7.89
N LEU A 121 -4.44 -12.74 7.56
CA LEU A 121 -3.50 -13.37 8.48
C LEU A 121 -2.08 -13.18 7.94
N ASP A 122 -1.33 -12.25 8.55
CA ASP A 122 -0.02 -11.84 8.11
C ASP A 122 1.03 -12.16 9.17
N LEU A 123 1.68 -13.32 9.00
CA LEU A 123 2.73 -13.84 9.88
C LEU A 123 4.11 -13.91 9.19
N TYR A 124 4.24 -13.32 8.01
CA TYR A 124 5.47 -13.43 7.20
C TYR A 124 6.68 -12.71 7.85
N LEU A 125 7.91 -13.10 7.48
CA LEU A 125 9.15 -12.58 8.05
C LEU A 125 9.20 -12.72 9.56
N ASN A 126 9.11 -13.96 10.04
CA ASN A 126 9.21 -14.36 11.44
C ASN A 126 10.01 -15.67 11.56
N ASN A 127 10.01 -16.27 12.74
CA ASN A 127 10.70 -17.52 13.06
C ASN A 127 9.73 -18.67 13.39
N PHE A 128 8.51 -18.65 12.79
CA PHE A 128 7.53 -19.71 13.01
C PHE A 128 8.02 -21.05 12.50
N THR A 129 7.75 -22.10 13.28
CA THR A 129 8.15 -23.48 13.02
C THR A 129 6.94 -24.42 13.07
N GLY A 130 7.14 -25.71 12.72
CA GLY A 130 6.07 -26.70 12.75
C GLY A 130 5.09 -26.59 11.58
N PRO A 131 4.01 -27.36 11.61
CA PRO A 131 3.05 -27.43 10.51
C PRO A 131 2.12 -26.21 10.46
N ILE A 132 1.59 -25.92 9.28
CA ILE A 132 0.43 -25.03 9.11
C ILE A 132 -0.79 -25.76 9.66
N PRO A 133 -1.56 -25.19 10.61
CA PRO A 133 -2.70 -25.86 11.18
C PRO A 133 -3.83 -26.11 10.17
N ASP A 134 -4.36 -27.34 10.14
CA ASP A 134 -5.53 -27.70 9.32
C ASP A 134 -6.75 -26.83 9.62
N SER A 135 -6.89 -26.38 10.88
CA SER A 135 -7.99 -25.53 11.34
C SER A 135 -8.07 -24.18 10.64
N LEU A 136 -6.96 -23.69 10.02
CA LEU A 136 -7.01 -22.46 9.24
C LEU A 136 -7.96 -22.59 8.03
N GLY A 137 -8.27 -23.80 7.57
CA GLY A 137 -9.28 -24.06 6.55
C GLY A 137 -10.71 -23.65 6.95
N ASN A 138 -10.96 -23.40 8.25
CA ASN A 138 -12.26 -22.93 8.75
C ASN A 138 -12.47 -21.41 8.53
N LEU A 139 -11.44 -20.69 8.11
CA LEU A 139 -11.47 -19.24 7.94
C LEU A 139 -12.13 -18.85 6.62
N VAL A 140 -13.42 -19.08 6.48
CA VAL A 140 -14.18 -18.94 5.23
C VAL A 140 -14.16 -17.52 4.63
N LYS A 141 -13.85 -16.49 5.44
CA LYS A 141 -13.73 -15.09 5.00
C LYS A 141 -12.29 -14.67 4.71
N LEU A 142 -11.30 -15.56 4.90
CA LEU A 142 -9.89 -15.23 4.72
C LEU A 142 -9.60 -14.96 3.26
N ARG A 143 -9.07 -13.77 2.99
CA ARG A 143 -8.69 -13.30 1.66
C ARG A 143 -7.17 -13.25 1.49
N PHE A 144 -6.43 -12.98 2.57
CA PHE A 144 -4.98 -12.82 2.57
C PHE A 144 -4.36 -13.77 3.57
N LEU A 145 -3.56 -14.71 3.11
CA LEU A 145 -2.77 -15.64 3.93
C LEU A 145 -1.29 -15.53 3.54
N ARG A 146 -0.50 -14.87 4.37
CA ARG A 146 0.93 -14.64 4.14
C ARG A 146 1.74 -15.24 5.28
N LEU A 147 2.38 -16.38 4.99
CA LEU A 147 3.21 -17.14 5.92
C LEU A 147 4.66 -17.28 5.44
N ASN A 148 5.00 -16.55 4.37
CA ASN A 148 6.31 -16.64 3.71
C ASN A 148 7.45 -16.15 4.62
N ASN A 149 8.69 -16.58 4.30
CA ASN A 149 9.89 -16.25 5.07
C ASN A 149 9.75 -16.65 6.56
N ASN A 150 9.53 -17.94 6.79
CA ASN A 150 9.47 -18.58 8.09
C ASN A 150 10.22 -19.93 8.03
N SER A 151 10.12 -20.74 9.08
CA SER A 151 10.66 -22.11 9.15
C SER A 151 9.57 -23.17 9.24
N LEU A 152 8.40 -22.90 8.63
CA LEU A 152 7.26 -23.81 8.64
C LEU A 152 7.60 -25.12 7.90
N SER A 153 7.07 -26.24 8.41
CA SER A 153 7.37 -27.59 7.92
C SER A 153 6.10 -28.43 7.74
N GLY A 154 6.22 -29.65 7.27
CA GLY A 154 5.08 -30.52 7.01
C GLY A 154 4.37 -30.18 5.69
N SER A 155 3.22 -30.78 5.45
CA SER A 155 2.45 -30.61 4.22
C SER A 155 1.55 -29.38 4.26
N ILE A 156 1.24 -28.84 3.09
CA ILE A 156 0.21 -27.80 2.95
C ILE A 156 -1.16 -28.44 3.20
N PRO A 157 -1.93 -27.94 4.20
CA PRO A 157 -3.23 -28.51 4.53
C PRO A 157 -4.21 -28.44 3.36
N LYS A 158 -4.82 -29.57 3.02
CA LYS A 158 -5.85 -29.62 1.98
C LYS A 158 -7.10 -28.81 2.35
N SER A 159 -7.37 -28.61 3.64
CA SER A 159 -8.47 -27.78 4.14
C SER A 159 -8.41 -26.35 3.64
N LEU A 160 -7.21 -25.81 3.38
CA LEU A 160 -7.05 -24.45 2.85
C LEU A 160 -7.65 -24.29 1.45
N THR A 161 -7.76 -25.36 0.66
CA THR A 161 -8.34 -25.29 -0.70
C THR A 161 -9.85 -24.99 -0.68
N ALA A 162 -10.51 -25.21 0.46
CA ALA A 162 -11.93 -24.94 0.66
C ALA A 162 -12.23 -23.43 0.93
N ILE A 163 -11.22 -22.61 1.19
CA ILE A 163 -11.38 -21.18 1.41
C ILE A 163 -11.58 -20.49 0.06
N THR A 164 -12.83 -20.39 -0.38
CA THR A 164 -13.17 -19.81 -1.69
C THR A 164 -12.90 -18.31 -1.78
N ALA A 165 -12.86 -17.62 -0.64
CA ALA A 165 -12.56 -16.20 -0.55
C ALA A 165 -11.06 -15.87 -0.72
N LEU A 166 -10.16 -16.88 -0.69
CA LEU A 166 -8.72 -16.67 -0.67
C LEU A 166 -8.22 -16.08 -1.99
N GLN A 167 -7.65 -14.87 -1.92
CA GLN A 167 -7.18 -14.10 -3.07
C GLN A 167 -5.66 -14.01 -3.14
N VAL A 168 -5.01 -13.99 -1.97
CA VAL A 168 -3.56 -13.90 -1.85
C VAL A 168 -3.08 -15.03 -0.96
N LEU A 169 -2.19 -15.86 -1.49
CA LEU A 169 -1.50 -16.92 -0.77
C LEU A 169 0.00 -16.79 -1.02
N ASP A 170 0.77 -16.67 0.04
CA ASP A 170 2.22 -16.73 -0.02
C ASP A 170 2.76 -17.63 1.10
N LEU A 171 3.24 -18.81 0.70
CA LEU A 171 3.90 -19.82 1.54
C LEU A 171 5.37 -19.96 1.21
N SER A 172 5.92 -19.08 0.35
CA SER A 172 7.30 -19.18 -0.14
C SER A 172 8.33 -19.05 0.99
N ASN A 173 9.55 -19.50 0.74
CA ASN A 173 10.67 -19.42 1.69
C ASN A 173 10.34 -20.07 3.05
N ASN A 174 9.99 -21.34 3.02
CA ASN A 174 9.72 -22.18 4.20
C ASN A 174 10.37 -23.56 4.00
N ASN A 175 10.13 -24.50 4.91
CA ASN A 175 10.57 -25.89 4.82
C ASN A 175 9.39 -26.87 4.62
N LEU A 176 8.38 -26.44 3.87
CA LEU A 176 7.20 -27.24 3.57
C LEU A 176 7.54 -28.42 2.67
N SER A 177 6.76 -29.51 2.76
CA SER A 177 7.01 -30.77 2.07
C SER A 177 5.72 -31.38 1.52
N GLY A 178 5.87 -32.37 0.63
CA GLY A 178 4.73 -33.09 0.05
C GLY A 178 4.14 -32.39 -1.18
N GLU A 179 2.96 -32.84 -1.59
CA GLU A 179 2.31 -32.36 -2.81
C GLU A 179 1.60 -31.03 -2.59
N VAL A 180 1.79 -30.08 -3.50
CA VAL A 180 1.04 -28.82 -3.53
C VAL A 180 -0.39 -29.12 -3.99
N PRO A 181 -1.42 -28.77 -3.22
CA PRO A 181 -2.80 -28.94 -3.63
C PRO A 181 -3.10 -28.19 -4.94
N SER A 182 -3.87 -28.81 -5.84
CA SER A 182 -4.22 -28.24 -7.17
C SER A 182 -5.72 -27.95 -7.33
N THR A 183 -6.51 -28.12 -6.27
CA THR A 183 -7.96 -28.00 -6.29
C THR A 183 -8.44 -26.75 -5.56
N GLY A 184 -9.69 -26.33 -5.78
CA GLY A 184 -10.33 -25.19 -5.12
C GLY A 184 -9.56 -23.88 -5.40
N SER A 185 -9.46 -23.02 -4.39
CA SER A 185 -8.76 -21.73 -4.50
C SER A 185 -7.28 -21.87 -4.92
N PHE A 186 -6.65 -23.03 -4.65
CA PHE A 186 -5.24 -23.26 -4.98
C PHE A 186 -4.95 -23.33 -6.48
N SER A 187 -5.96 -23.64 -7.31
CA SER A 187 -5.84 -23.59 -8.77
C SER A 187 -5.54 -22.18 -9.32
N LEU A 188 -5.76 -21.15 -8.51
CA LEU A 188 -5.55 -19.75 -8.88
C LEU A 188 -4.13 -19.26 -8.56
N PHE A 189 -3.38 -19.99 -7.71
CA PHE A 189 -2.08 -19.54 -7.25
C PHE A 189 -0.96 -20.06 -8.14
N THR A 190 0.08 -19.25 -8.27
CA THR A 190 1.19 -19.48 -9.14
C THR A 190 2.37 -20.12 -8.40
N PRO A 191 3.35 -20.72 -9.11
CA PRO A 191 4.54 -21.32 -8.50
C PRO A 191 5.26 -20.46 -7.45
N ILE A 192 5.16 -19.13 -7.56
CA ILE A 192 5.82 -18.22 -6.61
C ILE A 192 5.22 -18.33 -5.21
N SER A 193 3.93 -18.56 -5.08
CA SER A 193 3.29 -18.73 -3.77
C SER A 193 3.89 -19.88 -2.96
N PHE A 194 4.62 -20.79 -3.62
CA PHE A 194 5.21 -22.00 -3.03
C PHE A 194 6.73 -22.05 -3.17
N ALA A 195 7.33 -21.02 -3.78
CA ALA A 195 8.76 -20.99 -4.11
C ALA A 195 9.65 -21.18 -2.89
N ASN A 196 10.88 -21.69 -3.11
CA ASN A 196 11.89 -21.90 -2.06
C ASN A 196 11.41 -22.77 -0.90
N ASN A 197 10.60 -23.81 -1.21
CA ASN A 197 10.29 -24.93 -0.33
C ASN A 197 10.90 -26.18 -0.95
N PRO A 198 12.12 -26.61 -0.54
CA PRO A 198 12.90 -27.62 -1.26
C PRO A 198 12.26 -29.00 -1.32
N ASN A 199 11.34 -29.29 -0.40
CA ASN A 199 10.70 -30.60 -0.26
C ASN A 199 9.25 -30.64 -0.78
N LEU A 200 8.74 -29.54 -1.38
CA LEU A 200 7.46 -29.55 -2.11
C LEU A 200 7.62 -30.16 -3.49
N CYS A 201 6.56 -30.80 -3.96
CA CYS A 201 6.46 -31.44 -5.27
C CYS A 201 5.09 -31.19 -5.92
N GLY A 202 4.96 -31.50 -7.21
CA GLY A 202 3.68 -31.40 -7.94
C GLY A 202 3.40 -30.04 -8.55
N PRO A 203 2.13 -29.69 -8.77
CA PRO A 203 1.75 -28.47 -9.47
C PRO A 203 2.35 -27.21 -8.81
N GLY A 204 2.92 -26.33 -9.63
CA GLY A 204 3.56 -25.12 -9.12
C GLY A 204 4.95 -25.32 -8.51
N THR A 205 5.57 -26.47 -8.67
CA THR A 205 6.95 -26.74 -8.25
C THR A 205 7.82 -27.21 -9.42
N THR A 206 9.13 -27.22 -9.24
CA THR A 206 10.09 -27.75 -10.23
C THR A 206 10.26 -29.26 -10.12
N LYS A 207 9.63 -29.93 -9.13
CA LYS A 207 9.82 -31.35 -8.84
C LYS A 207 8.52 -32.14 -9.00
N PRO A 208 8.49 -33.22 -9.80
CA PRO A 208 7.37 -34.16 -9.78
C PRO A 208 7.31 -34.90 -8.44
N CYS A 209 6.10 -35.22 -7.99
CA CYS A 209 5.93 -36.03 -6.77
C CYS A 209 6.38 -37.48 -7.00
N PRO A 210 6.90 -38.18 -5.98
CA PRO A 210 7.25 -39.60 -6.05
C PRO A 210 6.01 -40.42 -6.46
N GLY A 211 6.16 -41.21 -7.57
CA GLY A 211 5.05 -42.03 -8.10
C GLY A 211 4.15 -41.34 -9.14
N ALA A 212 4.37 -40.09 -9.45
CA ALA A 212 3.74 -39.45 -10.61
C ALA A 212 4.31 -40.05 -11.92
N PRO A 213 3.49 -40.30 -12.96
CA PRO A 213 4.01 -40.76 -14.24
C PRO A 213 5.03 -39.74 -14.76
N PRO A 214 6.16 -40.19 -15.34
CA PRO A 214 7.19 -39.29 -15.83
C PRO A 214 6.57 -38.35 -16.88
N PHE A 215 6.76 -37.05 -16.70
CA PHE A 215 6.46 -36.07 -17.73
C PHE A 215 7.26 -36.41 -18.95
N SER A 216 6.61 -36.85 -20.02
CA SER A 216 7.27 -36.99 -21.30
C SER A 216 7.68 -35.59 -21.75
N PRO A 217 8.98 -35.31 -21.92
CA PRO A 217 9.40 -34.06 -22.51
C PRO A 217 8.80 -33.95 -23.91
N PRO A 218 8.38 -32.77 -24.36
CA PRO A 218 7.96 -32.60 -25.76
C PRO A 218 9.09 -33.07 -26.67
N PRO A 219 8.76 -33.85 -27.74
CA PRO A 219 9.79 -34.38 -28.64
C PRO A 219 10.61 -33.22 -29.19
N PRO A 220 11.95 -33.38 -29.30
CA PRO A 220 12.83 -32.37 -29.83
C PRO A 220 12.38 -32.02 -31.27
N TYR A 221 12.20 -30.73 -31.53
CA TYR A 221 11.92 -30.24 -32.88
C TYR A 221 13.15 -30.47 -33.76
N ASN A 222 13.07 -31.47 -34.66
CA ASN A 222 14.01 -31.62 -35.75
C ASN A 222 13.46 -30.85 -36.98
N PRO A 223 14.21 -29.90 -37.52
CA PRO A 223 13.83 -29.27 -38.79
C PRO A 223 13.85 -30.29 -39.93
N PRO A 224 12.92 -30.24 -40.89
CA PRO A 224 12.88 -31.19 -41.99
C PRO A 224 14.06 -30.99 -42.93
N THR A 225 14.86 -32.06 -43.12
CA THR A 225 15.84 -32.18 -44.21
C THR A 225 15.13 -32.42 -45.53
N PRO A 226 15.63 -31.89 -46.66
CA PRO A 226 15.01 -32.06 -47.96
C PRO A 226 15.18 -33.50 -48.48
N VAL A 227 14.07 -34.11 -48.83
CA VAL A 227 14.02 -35.46 -49.40
C VAL A 227 14.36 -35.42 -50.89
N GLN A 228 15.44 -36.11 -51.27
CA GLN A 228 15.68 -36.55 -52.63
C GLN A 228 14.92 -37.85 -52.87
N SER A 229 14.20 -37.92 -54.01
CA SER A 229 13.56 -39.16 -54.48
C SER A 229 14.56 -40.13 -55.05
N PRO A 230 14.33 -41.44 -54.91
CA PRO A 230 14.59 -42.37 -55.99
C PRO A 230 13.49 -43.40 -56.22
N GLY A 231 13.29 -43.64 -57.39
CA GLY A 231 12.78 -44.65 -58.32
C GLY A 231 12.19 -45.97 -57.82
N SER A 232 11.24 -46.34 -58.59
CA SER A 232 10.36 -47.50 -58.64
C SER A 232 10.98 -48.87 -58.43
N SER A 233 10.27 -49.78 -57.72
CA SER A 233 10.01 -51.13 -58.20
C SER A 233 8.79 -51.76 -57.51
N SER A 234 8.05 -52.49 -58.31
CA SER A 234 6.77 -53.11 -58.04
C SER A 234 6.84 -54.40 -57.24
N SER A 235 5.88 -54.64 -56.34
CA SER A 235 5.29 -55.97 -56.17
C SER A 235 3.90 -55.91 -55.52
N SER A 236 2.96 -56.52 -56.19
CA SER A 236 1.56 -56.66 -55.85
C SER A 236 1.36 -57.77 -54.82
N THR A 237 0.93 -57.44 -53.60
CA THR A 237 0.11 -58.30 -52.74
C THR A 237 -0.26 -57.52 -51.48
N GLY A 238 -1.44 -56.87 -51.47
CA GLY A 238 -1.86 -56.12 -50.29
C GLY A 238 -3.21 -55.39 -50.41
N ALA A 239 -4.03 -55.78 -51.41
CA ALA A 239 -5.23 -55.02 -51.71
C ALA A 239 -6.44 -55.23 -50.76
N ILE A 240 -6.32 -56.10 -49.74
CA ILE A 240 -7.44 -56.37 -48.81
C ILE A 240 -7.15 -55.83 -47.39
N ALA A 241 -5.85 -55.71 -46.99
CA ALA A 241 -5.52 -55.12 -45.70
C ALA A 241 -5.51 -53.57 -45.71
N GLY A 242 -5.37 -52.94 -46.89
CA GLY A 242 -5.31 -51.49 -47.04
C GLY A 242 -6.67 -50.76 -46.86
N GLY A 243 -7.78 -51.42 -47.14
CA GLY A 243 -9.11 -50.79 -47.08
C GLY A 243 -9.58 -50.52 -45.65
N VAL A 244 -9.28 -51.42 -44.69
CA VAL A 244 -9.66 -51.25 -43.29
C VAL A 244 -8.75 -50.23 -42.59
N ALA A 245 -7.46 -50.24 -42.91
CA ALA A 245 -6.52 -49.25 -42.35
C ALA A 245 -6.74 -47.85 -42.92
N ALA A 246 -7.12 -47.71 -44.20
CA ALA A 246 -7.45 -46.39 -44.77
C ALA A 246 -8.76 -45.85 -44.25
N GLY A 247 -9.78 -46.70 -44.01
CA GLY A 247 -11.05 -46.29 -43.39
C GLY A 247 -10.87 -45.82 -41.94
N ALA A 248 -10.10 -46.54 -41.15
CA ALA A 248 -9.75 -46.13 -39.77
C ALA A 248 -8.92 -44.85 -39.75
N ALA A 249 -7.94 -44.72 -40.65
CA ALA A 249 -7.10 -43.51 -40.74
C ALA A 249 -7.94 -42.26 -41.11
N LEU A 250 -8.96 -42.39 -42.01
CA LEU A 250 -9.83 -41.30 -42.38
C LEU A 250 -10.81 -40.93 -41.24
N LEU A 251 -11.30 -41.90 -40.47
CA LEU A 251 -12.18 -41.67 -39.34
C LEU A 251 -11.51 -40.90 -38.18
N PHE A 252 -10.19 -41.07 -38.02
CA PHE A 252 -9.43 -40.35 -36.97
C PHE A 252 -8.62 -39.17 -37.54
N ALA A 253 -8.14 -39.25 -38.79
CA ALA A 253 -7.32 -38.18 -39.37
C ALA A 253 -8.18 -36.94 -39.76
N VAL A 254 -9.40 -37.12 -40.26
CA VAL A 254 -10.26 -35.98 -40.62
C VAL A 254 -10.69 -35.18 -39.40
N PRO A 255 -11.15 -35.76 -38.28
CA PRO A 255 -11.39 -35.01 -37.06
C PRO A 255 -10.09 -34.45 -36.47
N ALA A 256 -8.95 -35.16 -36.52
CA ALA A 256 -7.69 -34.66 -36.02
C ALA A 256 -7.13 -33.51 -36.87
N ILE A 257 -7.27 -33.57 -38.21
CA ILE A 257 -6.88 -32.49 -39.11
C ILE A 257 -7.86 -31.31 -38.94
N GLY A 258 -9.17 -31.56 -38.83
CA GLY A 258 -10.17 -30.56 -38.52
C GLY A 258 -9.90 -29.88 -37.17
N PHE A 259 -9.57 -30.65 -36.15
CA PHE A 259 -9.20 -30.15 -34.82
C PHE A 259 -7.86 -29.40 -34.84
N ALA A 260 -6.86 -29.91 -35.58
CA ALA A 260 -5.57 -29.23 -35.75
C ALA A 260 -5.71 -27.94 -36.58
N TRP A 261 -6.58 -27.93 -37.60
CA TRP A 261 -6.89 -26.76 -38.41
C TRP A 261 -7.72 -25.73 -37.62
N TRP A 262 -8.72 -26.19 -36.84
CA TRP A 262 -9.46 -25.37 -35.89
C TRP A 262 -8.56 -24.81 -34.80
N ARG A 263 -7.61 -25.60 -34.27
CA ARG A 263 -6.60 -25.17 -33.29
C ARG A 263 -5.59 -24.18 -33.88
N ARG A 264 -5.27 -24.28 -35.21
CA ARG A 264 -4.40 -23.31 -35.90
C ARG A 264 -5.11 -22.00 -36.25
N ARG A 265 -6.44 -21.99 -36.33
CA ARG A 265 -7.24 -20.77 -36.56
C ARG A 265 -7.60 -20.04 -35.29
N LYS A 266 -7.53 -20.66 -34.12
CA LYS A 266 -7.52 -19.92 -32.89
C LYS A 266 -6.13 -19.25 -32.77
N PRO A 267 -6.06 -17.94 -32.46
CA PRO A 267 -4.80 -17.34 -32.04
C PRO A 267 -4.25 -18.24 -30.94
N GLN A 268 -2.95 -18.50 -30.92
CA GLN A 268 -2.29 -19.24 -29.84
C GLN A 268 -2.54 -18.46 -28.56
N GLU A 269 -3.63 -18.78 -27.87
CA GLU A 269 -3.81 -18.45 -26.47
C GLU A 269 -2.74 -19.24 -25.73
N HIS A 270 -1.69 -18.55 -25.31
CA HIS A 270 -0.74 -19.12 -24.39
C HIS A 270 -1.51 -19.58 -23.17
N PHE A 271 -1.24 -20.76 -22.67
CA PHE A 271 -1.91 -21.45 -21.55
C PHE A 271 -1.91 -20.65 -20.22
N PHE A 272 -1.46 -19.39 -20.24
CA PHE A 272 -1.43 -18.43 -19.14
C PHE A 272 -2.31 -17.18 -19.39
N ASP A 273 -2.94 -17.04 -20.56
CA ASP A 273 -3.96 -16.05 -20.81
C ASP A 273 -5.32 -16.70 -20.57
N VAL A 274 -5.73 -16.76 -19.30
CA VAL A 274 -7.16 -16.96 -19.00
C VAL A 274 -7.84 -15.64 -19.42
N PRO A 275 -8.79 -15.68 -20.38
CA PRO A 275 -9.62 -14.50 -20.68
C PRO A 275 -10.24 -14.03 -19.37
N ALA A 276 -10.30 -12.72 -19.18
CA ALA A 276 -11.12 -12.14 -18.13
C ALA A 276 -12.59 -12.52 -18.43
N GLU A 277 -13.03 -13.67 -17.93
CA GLU A 277 -14.45 -13.93 -17.74
C GLU A 277 -14.93 -12.88 -16.76
N GLU A 278 -15.97 -12.16 -17.15
CA GLU A 278 -16.73 -11.27 -16.31
C GLU A 278 -17.25 -12.09 -15.13
N ASP A 279 -16.49 -12.13 -14.04
CA ASP A 279 -16.97 -12.65 -12.77
C ASP A 279 -17.91 -11.58 -12.19
N PRO A 280 -19.19 -11.92 -11.95
CA PRO A 280 -20.10 -10.98 -11.34
C PRO A 280 -19.74 -10.80 -9.88
N GLU A 281 -19.49 -9.57 -9.49
CA GLU A 281 -19.52 -9.05 -8.12
C GLU A 281 -18.42 -9.46 -7.15
N VAL A 282 -17.23 -8.87 -7.31
CA VAL A 282 -16.46 -8.44 -6.16
C VAL A 282 -16.38 -6.91 -6.20
N HIS A 283 -17.04 -6.25 -5.28
CA HIS A 283 -17.04 -4.79 -5.10
C HIS A 283 -15.69 -4.28 -4.55
N LEU A 284 -14.63 -4.49 -5.31
CA LEU A 284 -13.44 -3.65 -5.36
C LEU A 284 -13.64 -2.69 -6.52
N GLY A 285 -14.63 -1.78 -6.39
CA GLY A 285 -15.02 -0.75 -7.33
C GLY A 285 -14.30 -0.79 -8.67
N GLN A 286 -14.83 -1.50 -9.67
CA GLN A 286 -14.48 -1.40 -11.10
C GLN A 286 -12.98 -1.41 -11.50
N LEU A 287 -12.07 -2.02 -10.71
CA LEU A 287 -10.67 -2.14 -11.08
C LEU A 287 -10.48 -3.28 -12.09
N LYS A 288 -10.06 -2.93 -13.31
CA LYS A 288 -9.77 -3.90 -14.36
C LYS A 288 -8.46 -4.64 -14.05
N ARG A 289 -8.48 -5.98 -14.13
CA ARG A 289 -7.24 -6.78 -14.13
C ARG A 289 -6.70 -6.83 -15.57
N PHE A 290 -5.49 -6.29 -15.77
CA PHE A 290 -4.81 -6.31 -17.07
C PHE A 290 -3.89 -7.53 -17.16
N SER A 291 -3.77 -8.14 -18.34
CA SER A 291 -2.72 -9.12 -18.60
C SER A 291 -1.37 -8.44 -18.79
N LEU A 292 -0.27 -9.13 -18.46
CA LEU A 292 1.08 -8.61 -18.69
C LEU A 292 1.31 -8.31 -20.18
N ARG A 293 0.81 -9.17 -21.07
CA ARG A 293 0.95 -9.00 -22.52
C ARG A 293 0.22 -7.77 -23.04
N GLU A 294 -0.97 -7.50 -22.52
CA GLU A 294 -1.72 -6.27 -22.87
C GLU A 294 -0.91 -5.03 -22.52
N LEU A 295 -0.29 -4.99 -21.32
CA LEU A 295 0.53 -3.87 -20.89
C LEU A 295 1.89 -3.81 -21.61
N GLN A 296 2.48 -4.95 -21.98
CA GLN A 296 3.66 -4.97 -22.85
C GLN A 296 3.36 -4.37 -24.20
N VAL A 297 2.24 -4.75 -24.84
CA VAL A 297 1.83 -4.16 -26.12
C VAL A 297 1.54 -2.67 -25.97
N ALA A 298 0.80 -2.28 -24.93
CA ALA A 298 0.43 -0.89 -24.68
C ALA A 298 1.65 0.03 -24.49
N THR A 299 2.75 -0.49 -23.88
CA THR A 299 3.95 0.28 -23.53
C THR A 299 5.15 0.05 -24.49
N ASP A 300 4.94 -0.65 -25.59
CA ASP A 300 6.02 -1.08 -26.50
C ASP A 300 7.11 -1.85 -25.74
N SER A 301 6.69 -2.94 -25.06
CA SER A 301 7.52 -3.79 -24.21
C SER A 301 8.31 -3.01 -23.14
N PHE A 302 7.65 -2.04 -22.50
CA PHE A 302 8.25 -1.13 -21.52
C PHE A 302 9.47 -0.38 -22.07
N SER A 303 9.34 0.09 -23.30
CA SER A 303 10.39 0.83 -24.02
C SER A 303 10.85 2.05 -23.21
N ASN A 304 12.15 2.29 -23.19
CA ASN A 304 12.72 3.47 -22.54
C ASN A 304 12.23 4.80 -23.17
N LYS A 305 11.75 4.78 -24.41
CA LYS A 305 11.17 5.95 -25.09
C LYS A 305 9.83 6.39 -24.47
N ASN A 306 9.15 5.44 -23.82
CA ASN A 306 7.85 5.66 -23.20
C ASN A 306 7.95 5.95 -21.70
N ILE A 307 9.16 6.13 -21.14
CA ILE A 307 9.32 6.46 -19.73
C ILE A 307 8.80 7.87 -19.47
N LEU A 308 7.84 7.99 -18.57
CA LEU A 308 7.33 9.24 -18.02
C LEU A 308 8.10 9.70 -16.78
N GLY A 309 8.58 8.74 -15.98
CA GLY A 309 9.33 9.04 -14.77
C GLY A 309 10.03 7.80 -14.21
N ARG A 310 11.07 8.05 -13.40
CA ARG A 310 11.82 7.02 -12.68
C ARG A 310 11.82 7.38 -11.20
N GLY A 311 11.49 6.45 -10.33
CA GLY A 311 11.44 6.69 -8.91
C GLY A 311 12.11 5.62 -8.06
N GLY A 312 12.18 5.87 -6.75
CA GLY A 312 12.65 4.89 -5.77
C GLY A 312 11.91 3.56 -5.90
N PHE A 313 10.64 3.63 -6.19
CA PHE A 313 9.70 2.50 -6.21
C PHE A 313 9.51 1.86 -7.59
N GLY A 314 10.04 2.43 -8.67
CA GLY A 314 9.86 1.86 -10.00
C GLY A 314 9.97 2.85 -11.14
N LYS A 315 9.47 2.44 -12.30
CA LYS A 315 9.40 3.25 -13.52
C LYS A 315 7.96 3.40 -13.95
N VAL A 316 7.58 4.58 -14.42
CA VAL A 316 6.27 4.87 -15.01
C VAL A 316 6.42 4.99 -16.51
N TYR A 317 5.56 4.30 -17.26
CA TYR A 317 5.57 4.27 -18.71
C TYR A 317 4.28 4.82 -19.28
N LYS A 318 4.37 5.62 -20.34
CA LYS A 318 3.21 5.95 -21.17
C LYS A 318 2.81 4.72 -21.98
N GLY A 319 1.51 4.43 -21.98
CA GLY A 319 0.93 3.33 -22.74
C GLY A 319 -0.30 3.78 -23.55
N ARG A 320 -0.60 3.02 -24.59
CA ARG A 320 -1.86 3.15 -25.36
C ARG A 320 -2.55 1.80 -25.36
N LEU A 321 -3.71 1.72 -24.75
CA LEU A 321 -4.54 0.50 -24.74
C LEU A 321 -5.16 0.22 -26.12
N ALA A 322 -5.71 -0.99 -26.29
CA ALA A 322 -6.33 -1.42 -27.53
C ALA A 322 -7.56 -0.56 -27.92
N ASP A 323 -8.24 0.03 -26.95
CA ASP A 323 -9.35 0.98 -27.14
C ASP A 323 -8.88 2.40 -27.53
N GLY A 324 -7.56 2.60 -27.69
CA GLY A 324 -6.96 3.88 -28.02
C GLY A 324 -6.72 4.80 -26.83
N SER A 325 -7.20 4.46 -25.63
CA SER A 325 -7.02 5.28 -24.43
C SER A 325 -5.57 5.33 -23.98
N LEU A 326 -5.12 6.52 -23.53
CA LEU A 326 -3.79 6.70 -22.98
C LEU A 326 -3.77 6.37 -21.48
N VAL A 327 -2.73 5.67 -21.06
CA VAL A 327 -2.51 5.25 -19.67
C VAL A 327 -1.09 5.53 -19.23
N ALA A 328 -0.90 5.65 -17.92
CA ALA A 328 0.40 5.59 -17.25
C ALA A 328 0.51 4.24 -16.53
N VAL A 329 1.52 3.45 -16.87
CA VAL A 329 1.78 2.14 -16.28
C VAL A 329 2.97 2.24 -15.35
N LYS A 330 2.73 2.16 -14.04
CA LYS A 330 3.76 2.16 -12.99
C LYS A 330 4.22 0.71 -12.79
N ARG A 331 5.45 0.41 -13.21
CA ARG A 331 6.10 -0.87 -13.02
C ARG A 331 6.97 -0.79 -11.78
N LEU A 332 6.59 -1.49 -10.73
CA LEU A 332 7.34 -1.51 -9.48
C LEU A 332 8.64 -2.30 -9.65
N LYS A 333 9.67 -1.95 -8.87
CA LYS A 333 10.95 -2.66 -8.91
C LYS A 333 10.77 -4.11 -8.44
N GLU A 334 11.45 -5.01 -9.13
CA GLU A 334 11.48 -6.45 -8.87
C GLU A 334 12.26 -6.85 -7.60
N GLU A 335 12.80 -5.87 -6.87
CA GLU A 335 13.55 -6.19 -5.68
C GLU A 335 12.66 -6.96 -4.70
N ARG A 336 13.10 -8.18 -4.39
CA ARG A 336 12.58 -9.08 -3.36
C ARG A 336 12.66 -8.48 -1.94
N THR A 337 12.60 -7.16 -1.85
CA THR A 337 12.49 -6.45 -0.60
C THR A 337 11.04 -6.45 -0.15
N PRO A 338 10.76 -6.72 1.12
CA PRO A 338 9.41 -6.72 1.68
C PRO A 338 8.60 -5.43 1.39
N GLY A 339 9.32 -4.35 1.03
CA GLY A 339 8.72 -3.04 0.76
C GLY A 339 7.92 -2.93 -0.55
N GLY A 340 8.28 -3.63 -1.63
CA GLY A 340 7.64 -3.46 -2.95
C GLY A 340 6.24 -4.05 -3.02
N GLU A 341 6.04 -5.24 -2.43
CA GLU A 341 4.72 -5.89 -2.36
C GLU A 341 3.75 -5.11 -1.48
N LEU A 342 4.22 -4.69 -0.28
CA LEU A 342 3.43 -3.89 0.63
C LEU A 342 2.99 -2.57 -0.02
N GLN A 343 3.88 -1.94 -0.78
CA GLN A 343 3.55 -0.71 -1.49
C GLN A 343 2.49 -0.92 -2.57
N PHE A 344 2.60 -2.00 -3.36
CA PHE A 344 1.60 -2.34 -4.37
C PHE A 344 0.21 -2.52 -3.74
N GLN A 345 0.15 -3.30 -2.66
CA GLN A 345 -1.09 -3.56 -1.94
C GLN A 345 -1.67 -2.29 -1.32
N THR A 346 -0.83 -1.50 -0.64
CA THR A 346 -1.22 -0.21 -0.07
C THR A 346 -1.82 0.69 -1.15
N GLU A 347 -1.16 0.81 -2.30
CA GLU A 347 -1.60 1.69 -3.37
C GLU A 347 -2.94 1.23 -3.98
N VAL A 348 -3.12 -0.09 -4.18
CA VAL A 348 -4.40 -0.67 -4.65
C VAL A 348 -5.51 -0.46 -3.61
N GLU A 349 -5.24 -0.73 -2.35
CA GLU A 349 -6.23 -0.61 -1.26
C GLU A 349 -6.67 0.85 -1.06
N MET A 350 -5.73 1.77 -0.91
CA MET A 350 -6.02 3.18 -0.63
C MET A 350 -6.81 3.83 -1.77
N ILE A 351 -6.39 3.61 -3.02
CA ILE A 351 -7.05 4.23 -4.18
C ILE A 351 -8.44 3.62 -4.44
N SER A 352 -8.66 2.35 -4.07
CA SER A 352 -9.99 1.73 -4.24
C SER A 352 -11.04 2.32 -3.28
N MET A 353 -10.62 2.84 -2.14
CA MET A 353 -11.50 3.45 -1.14
C MET A 353 -11.76 4.94 -1.37
N ALA A 354 -10.82 5.65 -2.01
CA ALA A 354 -10.88 7.10 -2.17
C ALA A 354 -11.27 7.48 -3.61
N VAL A 355 -12.48 8.01 -3.80
CA VAL A 355 -12.96 8.47 -5.11
C VAL A 355 -13.29 9.96 -5.05
N HIS A 356 -12.40 10.78 -5.62
CA HIS A 356 -12.59 12.23 -5.69
C HIS A 356 -11.95 12.78 -6.98
N ARG A 357 -12.49 13.88 -7.54
CA ARG A 357 -12.00 14.50 -8.78
C ARG A 357 -10.52 14.92 -8.72
N ASN A 358 -10.05 15.32 -7.53
CA ASN A 358 -8.67 15.74 -7.31
C ASN A 358 -7.77 14.61 -6.74
N LEU A 359 -8.18 13.34 -6.88
CA LEU A 359 -7.38 12.17 -6.53
C LEU A 359 -7.16 11.28 -7.76
N LEU A 360 -5.95 10.77 -7.90
CA LEU A 360 -5.60 9.89 -9.00
C LEU A 360 -6.30 8.55 -8.87
N ARG A 361 -7.22 8.26 -9.80
CA ARG A 361 -7.99 7.03 -9.80
C ARG A 361 -7.18 5.90 -10.45
N LEU A 362 -7.10 4.74 -9.81
CA LEU A 362 -6.55 3.54 -10.43
C LEU A 362 -7.55 2.99 -11.47
N ARG A 363 -7.09 2.74 -12.70
CA ARG A 363 -7.89 2.06 -13.74
C ARG A 363 -7.87 0.54 -13.57
N GLY A 364 -6.77 0.02 -13.05
CA GLY A 364 -6.58 -1.40 -12.82
C GLY A 364 -5.13 -1.76 -12.52
N PHE A 365 -4.86 -3.04 -12.46
CA PHE A 365 -3.55 -3.55 -12.11
C PHE A 365 -3.22 -4.84 -12.88
N CYS A 366 -1.93 -5.18 -12.93
CA CYS A 366 -1.46 -6.48 -13.37
C CYS A 366 -0.54 -7.05 -12.29
N MET A 367 -0.84 -8.25 -11.85
CA MET A 367 -0.04 -8.98 -10.89
C MET A 367 0.32 -10.35 -11.48
N THR A 368 1.61 -10.59 -11.66
CA THR A 368 2.16 -11.87 -12.10
C THR A 368 3.20 -12.33 -11.09
N PRO A 369 3.73 -13.52 -11.23
CA PRO A 369 4.84 -13.99 -10.37
C PRO A 369 6.04 -13.04 -10.31
N THR A 370 6.34 -12.33 -11.40
CA THR A 370 7.54 -11.51 -11.53
C THR A 370 7.26 -10.01 -11.68
N GLU A 371 5.99 -9.60 -11.84
CA GLU A 371 5.65 -8.22 -12.16
C GLU A 371 4.51 -7.70 -11.30
N ARG A 372 4.65 -6.46 -10.86
CA ARG A 372 3.63 -5.67 -10.17
C ARG A 372 3.45 -4.37 -10.93
N LEU A 373 2.30 -4.23 -11.58
CA LEU A 373 2.01 -3.10 -12.47
C LEU A 373 0.70 -2.44 -12.03
N LEU A 374 0.72 -1.13 -11.92
CA LEU A 374 -0.45 -0.31 -11.63
C LEU A 374 -0.76 0.53 -12.87
N VAL A 375 -2.03 0.60 -13.26
CA VAL A 375 -2.48 1.27 -14.47
C VAL A 375 -3.37 2.46 -14.12
N TYR A 376 -2.90 3.66 -14.47
CA TYR A 376 -3.55 4.94 -14.19
C TYR A 376 -3.98 5.64 -15.49
N PRO A 377 -4.92 6.60 -15.43
CA PRO A 377 -5.12 7.55 -16.51
C PRO A 377 -3.80 8.29 -16.80
N TYR A 378 -3.57 8.57 -18.08
CA TYR A 378 -2.41 9.40 -18.46
C TYR A 378 -2.69 10.86 -18.16
N MET A 379 -1.83 11.50 -17.37
CA MET A 379 -1.90 12.92 -17.05
C MET A 379 -1.11 13.71 -18.07
N ALA A 380 -1.82 14.45 -18.93
CA ALA A 380 -1.25 15.06 -20.12
C ALA A 380 -0.22 16.14 -19.82
N ASN A 381 -0.41 16.86 -18.71
CA ASN A 381 0.46 17.96 -18.30
C ASN A 381 1.52 17.57 -17.26
N GLY A 382 1.71 16.25 -17.00
CA GLY A 382 2.74 15.75 -16.10
C GLY A 382 2.48 16.10 -14.64
N SER A 383 3.52 16.43 -13.88
CA SER A 383 3.42 16.85 -12.48
C SER A 383 3.71 18.34 -12.31
N VAL A 384 3.30 18.93 -11.19
CA VAL A 384 3.66 20.32 -10.82
C VAL A 384 5.17 20.49 -10.82
N ALA A 385 5.92 19.53 -10.27
CA ALA A 385 7.39 19.59 -10.27
C ALA A 385 7.99 19.63 -11.66
N SER A 386 7.51 18.81 -12.59
CA SER A 386 8.01 18.78 -13.97
C SER A 386 7.67 20.09 -14.71
N ARG A 387 6.49 20.65 -14.48
CA ARG A 387 6.07 21.93 -15.10
C ARG A 387 6.82 23.13 -14.55
N LEU A 388 7.20 23.12 -13.28
CA LEU A 388 7.98 24.20 -12.68
C LEU A 388 9.46 24.18 -13.10
N ARG A 389 10.07 22.97 -13.24
CA ARG A 389 11.54 22.84 -13.29
C ARG A 389 12.10 22.08 -14.49
N GLU A 390 11.28 21.32 -15.21
CA GLU A 390 11.74 20.41 -16.27
C GLU A 390 11.01 20.64 -17.60
N ARG A 391 10.20 21.71 -17.69
CA ARG A 391 9.46 22.01 -18.92
C ARG A 391 10.40 22.41 -20.06
N PRO A 392 10.11 22.00 -21.29
CA PRO A 392 10.83 22.50 -22.47
C PRO A 392 10.67 24.02 -22.60
N PRO A 393 11.69 24.74 -23.07
CA PRO A 393 11.60 26.19 -23.29
C PRO A 393 10.48 26.63 -24.24
N SER A 394 10.00 25.71 -25.09
CA SER A 394 8.91 25.95 -26.04
C SER A 394 7.52 25.94 -25.39
N GLU A 395 7.40 25.42 -24.18
CA GLU A 395 6.14 25.37 -23.46
C GLU A 395 6.01 26.57 -22.50
N PRO A 396 4.80 27.17 -22.38
CA PRO A 396 4.60 28.27 -21.44
C PRO A 396 4.74 27.80 -19.99
N PRO A 397 5.21 28.68 -19.07
CA PRO A 397 5.20 28.40 -17.66
C PRO A 397 3.75 28.31 -17.13
N LEU A 398 3.59 27.70 -15.94
CA LEU A 398 2.34 27.77 -15.21
C LEU A 398 2.07 29.23 -14.81
N ASP A 399 1.00 29.80 -15.33
CA ASP A 399 0.58 31.15 -14.94
C ASP A 399 0.04 31.18 -13.50
N TRP A 400 -0.13 32.39 -12.97
CA TRP A 400 -0.54 32.56 -11.58
C TRP A 400 -1.94 31.98 -11.30
N GLN A 401 -2.88 32.13 -12.21
CA GLN A 401 -4.24 31.60 -12.03
C GLN A 401 -4.26 30.08 -12.01
N THR A 402 -3.46 29.45 -12.85
CA THR A 402 -3.28 27.99 -12.84
C THR A 402 -2.64 27.52 -11.55
N ARG A 403 -1.61 28.22 -11.03
CA ARG A 403 -1.00 27.88 -9.73
C ARG A 403 -2.01 27.97 -8.58
N ARG A 404 -2.88 28.96 -8.56
CA ARG A 404 -3.95 29.07 -7.57
C ARG A 404 -4.95 27.91 -7.68
N ARG A 405 -5.36 27.52 -8.91
CA ARG A 405 -6.23 26.36 -9.10
C ARG A 405 -5.57 25.08 -8.62
N ILE A 406 -4.28 24.89 -8.89
CA ILE A 406 -3.49 23.75 -8.41
C ILE A 406 -3.47 23.72 -6.87
N ALA A 407 -3.21 24.85 -6.23
CA ALA A 407 -3.23 24.95 -4.79
C ALA A 407 -4.60 24.52 -4.23
N LEU A 408 -5.69 25.07 -4.73
CA LEU A 408 -7.05 24.76 -4.25
C LEU A 408 -7.45 23.31 -4.56
N GLY A 409 -7.16 22.80 -5.78
CA GLY A 409 -7.50 21.43 -6.18
C GLY A 409 -6.79 20.38 -5.33
N SER A 410 -5.48 20.54 -5.09
CA SER A 410 -4.71 19.63 -4.23
C SER A 410 -5.17 19.68 -2.77
N ALA A 411 -5.52 20.87 -2.24
CA ALA A 411 -6.11 20.99 -0.90
C ALA A 411 -7.43 20.23 -0.77
N ARG A 412 -8.32 20.35 -1.78
CA ARG A 412 -9.59 19.61 -1.80
C ARG A 412 -9.39 18.10 -1.85
N GLY A 413 -8.40 17.61 -2.63
CA GLY A 413 -8.03 16.20 -2.65
C GLY A 413 -7.59 15.70 -1.28
N LEU A 414 -6.70 16.42 -0.59
CA LEU A 414 -6.23 16.06 0.75
C LEU A 414 -7.33 16.19 1.82
N SER A 415 -8.17 17.22 1.75
CA SER A 415 -9.33 17.35 2.66
C SER A 415 -10.28 16.16 2.53
N TYR A 416 -10.50 15.66 1.30
CA TYR A 416 -11.31 14.46 1.09
C TYR A 416 -10.70 13.22 1.78
N LEU A 417 -9.39 13.03 1.69
CA LEU A 417 -8.70 11.91 2.35
C LEU A 417 -8.81 11.97 3.88
N HIS A 418 -8.74 13.18 4.45
CA HIS A 418 -8.72 13.40 5.90
C HIS A 418 -10.11 13.44 6.54
N ASP A 419 -11.12 13.97 5.82
CA ASP A 419 -12.41 14.31 6.41
C ASP A 419 -13.58 13.47 5.87
N HIS A 420 -13.41 12.82 4.69
CA HIS A 420 -14.49 12.10 4.00
C HIS A 420 -14.21 10.61 3.81
N CYS A 421 -12.99 10.15 4.05
CA CYS A 421 -12.66 8.73 4.07
C CYS A 421 -12.81 8.17 5.49
N ASP A 422 -13.36 6.96 5.62
CA ASP A 422 -13.46 6.22 6.88
C ASP A 422 -12.96 4.78 6.66
N PRO A 423 -11.82 4.41 7.24
CA PRO A 423 -10.88 5.24 8.03
C PRO A 423 -10.20 6.34 7.19
N LYS A 424 -9.70 7.38 7.87
CA LYS A 424 -8.93 8.46 7.23
C LYS A 424 -7.71 7.91 6.51
N ILE A 425 -7.35 8.54 5.40
CA ILE A 425 -6.14 8.19 4.65
C ILE A 425 -5.10 9.30 4.84
N ILE A 426 -3.95 8.96 5.41
CA ILE A 426 -2.81 9.86 5.55
C ILE A 426 -1.84 9.56 4.41
N HIS A 427 -1.56 10.54 3.56
CA HIS A 427 -0.80 10.38 2.31
C HIS A 427 0.70 10.19 2.55
N ARG A 428 1.30 11.00 3.43
CA ARG A 428 2.70 10.94 3.92
C ARG A 428 3.80 11.32 2.93
N ASP A 429 3.48 11.62 1.67
CA ASP A 429 4.46 12.09 0.67
C ASP A 429 3.86 13.19 -0.22
N VAL A 430 3.26 14.21 0.42
CA VAL A 430 2.70 15.38 -0.29
C VAL A 430 3.83 16.28 -0.76
N LYS A 431 3.97 16.43 -2.09
CA LYS A 431 5.02 17.24 -2.74
C LYS A 431 4.62 17.58 -4.19
N ALA A 432 5.25 18.57 -4.80
CA ALA A 432 4.98 19.00 -6.16
C ALA A 432 5.11 17.87 -7.22
N ALA A 433 5.97 16.87 -7.00
CA ALA A 433 6.14 15.74 -7.91
C ALA A 433 4.96 14.74 -7.88
N ASN A 434 4.20 14.71 -6.78
CA ASN A 434 3.04 13.83 -6.58
C ASN A 434 1.70 14.53 -6.85
N ILE A 435 1.71 15.84 -7.17
CA ILE A 435 0.54 16.55 -7.70
C ILE A 435 0.64 16.52 -9.23
N LEU A 436 -0.23 15.73 -9.84
CA LEU A 436 -0.32 15.56 -11.29
C LEU A 436 -1.30 16.57 -11.89
N LEU A 437 -1.16 16.84 -13.18
CA LEU A 437 -1.99 17.79 -13.91
C LEU A 437 -2.66 17.08 -15.09
N ASP A 438 -3.96 17.11 -15.12
CA ASP A 438 -4.75 16.57 -16.22
C ASP A 438 -4.69 17.48 -17.49
N GLU A 439 -5.52 17.20 -18.48
CA GLU A 439 -5.55 17.97 -19.73
C GLU A 439 -6.00 19.43 -19.56
N ASP A 440 -6.78 19.72 -18.51
CA ASP A 440 -7.29 21.06 -18.16
C ASP A 440 -6.41 21.77 -17.09
N PHE A 441 -5.27 21.21 -16.73
CA PHE A 441 -4.41 21.65 -15.62
C PHE A 441 -5.10 21.61 -14.25
N GLU A 442 -6.11 20.75 -14.08
CA GLU A 442 -6.66 20.48 -12.76
C GLU A 442 -5.69 19.59 -11.95
N ALA A 443 -5.56 19.90 -10.67
CA ALA A 443 -4.66 19.18 -9.78
C ALA A 443 -5.25 17.83 -9.36
N VAL A 444 -4.42 16.78 -9.45
CA VAL A 444 -4.78 15.41 -9.10
C VAL A 444 -3.67 14.85 -8.20
N VAL A 445 -3.98 14.63 -6.92
CA VAL A 445 -3.04 14.05 -5.95
C VAL A 445 -2.84 12.57 -6.28
N GLY A 446 -1.59 12.13 -6.39
CA GLY A 446 -1.21 10.77 -6.76
C GLY A 446 -0.07 10.21 -5.92
N ASP A 447 0.34 8.99 -6.21
CA ASP A 447 1.38 8.21 -5.53
C ASP A 447 1.05 7.90 -4.06
N PHE A 448 0.08 7.01 -3.87
CA PHE A 448 -0.37 6.54 -2.55
C PHE A 448 0.52 5.42 -1.96
N GLY A 449 1.68 5.17 -2.54
CA GLY A 449 2.56 4.06 -2.13
C GLY A 449 3.09 4.14 -0.69
N LEU A 450 2.99 5.30 -0.05
CA LEU A 450 3.33 5.50 1.36
C LEU A 450 2.11 5.75 2.25
N ALA A 451 0.89 5.78 1.71
CA ALA A 451 -0.31 6.13 2.46
C ALA A 451 -0.61 5.14 3.60
N LYS A 452 -1.30 5.61 4.63
CA LYS A 452 -1.72 4.81 5.79
C LYS A 452 -3.15 5.16 6.19
N LEU A 453 -3.88 4.14 6.62
CA LEU A 453 -5.18 4.32 7.24
C LEU A 453 -5.01 4.79 8.69
N MET A 454 -5.88 5.68 9.11
CA MET A 454 -5.96 6.19 10.48
C MET A 454 -7.43 6.23 10.92
N ASP A 455 -7.75 5.54 11.99
CA ASP A 455 -9.11 5.59 12.56
C ASP A 455 -9.41 7.01 13.05
N TYR A 456 -10.68 7.42 13.01
CA TYR A 456 -11.13 8.72 13.52
C TYR A 456 -10.87 8.92 15.02
N LYS A 457 -10.71 7.84 15.77
CA LYS A 457 -10.38 7.88 17.21
C LYS A 457 -8.89 8.10 17.46
N ASP A 458 -8.05 7.86 16.44
CA ASP A 458 -6.62 7.99 16.55
C ASP A 458 -6.17 9.41 16.26
N THR A 459 -5.16 9.86 16.99
CA THR A 459 -4.52 11.15 16.75
C THR A 459 -3.33 11.04 15.80
N HIS A 460 -2.77 9.84 15.63
CA HIS A 460 -1.62 9.57 14.76
C HIS A 460 -1.46 8.07 14.51
N VAL A 461 -0.70 7.73 13.48
CA VAL A 461 -0.21 6.36 13.18
C VAL A 461 1.29 6.34 13.39
N THR A 462 1.79 5.44 14.25
CA THR A 462 3.24 5.26 14.43
C THR A 462 3.78 4.35 13.33
N THR A 463 4.83 4.79 12.64
CA THR A 463 5.39 4.07 11.50
C THR A 463 6.83 4.50 11.24
N ALA A 464 7.61 3.64 10.54
CA ALA A 464 8.93 4.06 10.06
C ALA A 464 8.84 5.35 9.25
N VAL A 465 9.75 6.29 9.52
CA VAL A 465 9.80 7.57 8.80
C VAL A 465 10.13 7.31 7.34
N ARG A 466 9.23 7.73 6.47
CA ARG A 466 9.38 7.65 5.01
C ARG A 466 8.84 8.92 4.38
N GLY A 467 9.41 9.33 3.27
CA GLY A 467 8.97 10.52 2.55
C GLY A 467 10.13 11.20 1.85
N THR A 468 9.91 12.44 1.44
CA THR A 468 10.87 13.24 0.68
C THR A 468 11.49 14.31 1.59
N ILE A 469 12.83 14.38 1.62
CA ILE A 469 13.56 15.41 2.39
C ILE A 469 13.02 16.79 2.04
N GLY A 470 12.79 17.61 3.06
CA GLY A 470 12.21 18.94 2.92
C GLY A 470 10.67 18.97 3.04
N HIS A 471 9.98 17.83 2.89
CA HIS A 471 8.52 17.73 3.02
C HIS A 471 8.09 16.96 4.28
N ILE A 472 9.02 16.28 4.95
CA ILE A 472 8.74 15.51 6.17
C ILE A 472 8.52 16.48 7.33
N ALA A 473 7.37 16.36 8.00
CA ALA A 473 7.06 17.16 9.17
C ALA A 473 8.00 16.83 10.34
N PRO A 474 8.43 17.84 11.14
CA PRO A 474 9.43 17.65 12.18
C PRO A 474 9.02 16.64 13.27
N GLU A 475 7.75 16.63 13.68
CA GLU A 475 7.25 15.65 14.64
C GLU A 475 7.26 14.22 14.07
N TYR A 476 7.00 14.07 12.78
CA TYR A 476 7.06 12.78 12.13
C TYR A 476 8.50 12.28 12.00
N LEU A 477 9.43 13.19 11.66
CA LEU A 477 10.85 12.87 11.59
C LEU A 477 11.39 12.42 12.95
N SER A 478 11.03 13.11 14.04
CA SER A 478 11.57 12.86 15.39
C SER A 478 10.89 11.71 16.13
N THR A 479 9.60 11.46 15.89
CA THR A 479 8.82 10.50 16.69
C THR A 479 8.27 9.31 15.92
N GLY A 480 8.33 9.32 14.58
CA GLY A 480 7.67 8.33 13.73
C GLY A 480 6.12 8.42 13.74
N LYS A 481 5.55 9.44 14.40
CA LYS A 481 4.10 9.65 14.50
C LYS A 481 3.61 10.46 13.31
N SER A 482 2.80 9.83 12.46
CA SER A 482 2.18 10.46 11.28
C SER A 482 0.70 10.70 11.52
N SER A 483 0.19 11.84 11.08
CA SER A 483 -1.22 12.23 11.20
C SER A 483 -1.64 13.06 9.98
N GLU A 484 -2.90 13.47 9.90
CA GLU A 484 -3.34 14.46 8.92
C GLU A 484 -2.49 15.74 8.93
N LYS A 485 -1.91 16.09 10.08
CA LYS A 485 -1.07 17.29 10.23
C LYS A 485 0.32 17.14 9.58
N THR A 486 0.78 15.91 9.36
CA THR A 486 2.00 15.66 8.57
C THR A 486 1.77 15.94 7.09
N ASP A 487 0.59 15.61 6.55
CA ASP A 487 0.22 15.95 5.18
C ASP A 487 0.02 17.47 5.00
N VAL A 488 -0.56 18.14 6.01
CA VAL A 488 -0.69 19.60 6.02
C VAL A 488 0.68 20.28 5.93
N PHE A 489 1.68 19.79 6.67
CA PHE A 489 3.05 20.32 6.58
C PHE A 489 3.63 20.13 5.18
N GLY A 490 3.59 18.91 4.63
CA GLY A 490 4.04 18.63 3.27
C GLY A 490 3.32 19.49 2.23
N TYR A 491 2.01 19.72 2.41
CA TYR A 491 1.22 20.59 1.57
C TYR A 491 1.71 22.05 1.64
N GLY A 492 2.02 22.56 2.83
CA GLY A 492 2.58 23.90 2.99
C GLY A 492 3.91 24.08 2.25
N ILE A 493 4.81 23.08 2.33
CA ILE A 493 6.05 23.06 1.57
C ILE A 493 5.78 23.03 0.06
N MET A 494 4.83 22.22 -0.42
CA MET A 494 4.42 22.17 -1.81
C MET A 494 3.88 23.52 -2.31
N LEU A 495 3.16 24.27 -1.48
CA LEU A 495 2.74 25.64 -1.81
C LEU A 495 3.94 26.56 -2.00
N LEU A 496 4.96 26.47 -1.14
CA LEU A 496 6.20 27.26 -1.31
C LEU A 496 6.93 26.89 -2.61
N GLU A 497 7.00 25.60 -2.98
CA GLU A 497 7.52 25.17 -4.28
C GLU A 497 6.71 25.79 -5.44
N LEU A 498 5.39 25.86 -5.30
CA LEU A 498 4.49 26.39 -6.33
C LEU A 498 4.62 27.91 -6.51
N ILE A 499 4.88 28.65 -5.42
CA ILE A 499 5.08 30.10 -5.45
C ILE A 499 6.46 30.45 -6.02
N THR A 500 7.50 29.76 -5.56
CA THR A 500 8.91 30.12 -5.81
C THR A 500 9.52 29.43 -7.03
N GLY A 501 8.90 28.36 -7.55
CA GLY A 501 9.51 27.48 -8.56
C GLY A 501 10.65 26.61 -8.03
N GLN A 502 11.10 26.84 -6.79
CA GLN A 502 12.28 26.23 -6.17
C GLN A 502 11.98 24.83 -5.64
N ARG A 503 13.03 24.04 -5.38
CA ARG A 503 12.92 22.76 -4.69
C ARG A 503 12.86 22.95 -3.18
N ALA A 504 12.11 22.10 -2.46
CA ALA A 504 12.04 22.11 -1.01
C ALA A 504 13.40 21.94 -0.34
N PHE A 505 14.26 21.13 -0.94
CA PHE A 505 15.65 20.90 -0.52
C PHE A 505 16.56 21.03 -1.73
N ASP A 506 17.57 21.91 -1.65
CA ASP A 506 18.52 22.13 -2.74
C ASP A 506 19.92 22.46 -2.21
N LEU A 507 20.85 21.54 -2.39
CA LEU A 507 22.24 21.70 -1.99
C LEU A 507 22.98 22.81 -2.79
N ALA A 508 22.48 23.16 -3.97
CA ALA A 508 23.10 24.25 -4.76
C ALA A 508 22.99 25.62 -4.07
N ARG A 509 22.06 25.80 -3.15
CA ARG A 509 21.92 27.03 -2.34
C ARG A 509 23.11 27.26 -1.41
N LEU A 510 23.77 26.19 -0.93
CA LEU A 510 24.99 26.33 -0.10
C LEU A 510 26.11 27.11 -0.81
N ALA A 511 26.15 27.08 -2.14
CA ALA A 511 27.16 27.82 -2.88
C ALA A 511 26.98 29.35 -2.84
N ASN A 512 25.78 29.80 -2.45
CA ASN A 512 25.40 31.20 -2.37
C ASN A 512 25.19 31.68 -0.90
N ASP A 513 25.63 30.91 0.08
CA ASP A 513 25.35 31.14 1.51
C ASP A 513 23.84 31.19 1.86
N ASP A 514 22.97 30.61 1.00
CA ASP A 514 21.54 30.55 1.24
C ASP A 514 21.17 29.27 2.04
N ASP A 515 20.06 29.33 2.76
CA ASP A 515 19.50 28.16 3.47
C ASP A 515 19.18 27.02 2.51
N VAL A 516 19.64 25.81 2.82
CA VAL A 516 19.40 24.59 2.04
C VAL A 516 17.91 24.23 1.98
N MET A 517 17.18 24.56 3.05
CA MET A 517 15.74 24.31 3.18
C MET A 517 14.96 25.51 2.66
N LEU A 518 14.01 25.24 1.75
CA LEU A 518 13.15 26.27 1.17
C LEU A 518 12.37 27.06 2.23
N LEU A 519 11.86 26.39 3.25
CA LEU A 519 11.10 27.02 4.32
C LEU A 519 11.93 28.06 5.09
N ASP A 520 13.18 27.73 5.41
CA ASP A 520 14.05 28.61 6.19
C ASP A 520 14.47 29.83 5.34
N TRP A 521 14.78 29.61 4.07
CA TRP A 521 15.04 30.69 3.11
C TRP A 521 13.84 31.64 2.95
N VAL A 522 12.61 31.10 2.81
CA VAL A 522 11.39 31.92 2.74
C VAL A 522 11.18 32.72 4.01
N LYS A 523 11.36 32.12 5.19
CA LYS A 523 11.25 32.83 6.49
C LYS A 523 12.31 33.92 6.62
N GLY A 524 13.52 33.72 6.14
CA GLY A 524 14.57 34.72 6.10
C GLY A 524 14.19 35.94 5.28
N LEU A 525 13.75 35.73 4.02
CA LEU A 525 13.33 36.82 3.13
C LEU A 525 12.10 37.58 3.62
N LEU A 526 11.18 36.90 4.30
CA LEU A 526 10.03 37.56 4.94
C LEU A 526 10.45 38.51 6.08
N LYS A 527 11.42 38.11 6.92
CA LYS A 527 11.99 38.96 7.97
C LYS A 527 12.64 40.21 7.37
N GLU A 528 13.29 40.06 6.21
CA GLU A 528 13.92 41.15 5.47
C GLU A 528 12.92 42.00 4.65
N LYS A 529 11.64 41.61 4.58
CA LYS A 529 10.58 42.22 3.78
C LYS A 529 10.88 42.25 2.27
N ARG A 530 11.54 41.20 1.77
CA ARG A 530 11.97 41.04 0.36
C ARG A 530 11.09 40.05 -0.39
N LEU A 531 9.77 40.28 -0.38
CA LEU A 531 8.77 39.40 -1.00
C LEU A 531 8.96 39.24 -2.51
N GLU A 532 9.45 40.29 -3.20
CA GLU A 532 9.71 40.26 -4.64
C GLU A 532 10.74 39.19 -5.06
N MET A 533 11.60 38.77 -4.12
CA MET A 533 12.59 37.72 -4.41
C MET A 533 12.04 36.28 -4.21
N LEU A 534 10.86 36.14 -3.64
CA LEU A 534 10.23 34.84 -3.40
C LEU A 534 9.48 34.31 -4.62
N VAL A 535 8.95 35.21 -5.45
CA VAL A 535 8.10 34.82 -6.56
C VAL A 535 8.93 34.27 -7.71
N ASP A 536 8.47 33.15 -8.29
CA ASP A 536 9.11 32.51 -9.43
C ASP A 536 9.31 33.52 -10.58
N PRO A 537 10.55 33.72 -11.03
CA PRO A 537 10.86 34.62 -12.16
C PRO A 537 10.11 34.29 -13.45
N ASP A 538 9.72 33.04 -13.65
CA ASP A 538 8.94 32.58 -14.79
C ASP A 538 7.56 33.25 -14.89
N LEU A 539 7.04 33.80 -13.80
CA LEU A 539 5.78 34.54 -13.77
C LEU A 539 5.90 35.97 -14.37
N GLN A 540 7.14 36.50 -14.57
CA GLN A 540 7.40 37.77 -15.21
C GLN A 540 6.54 38.95 -14.68
N ASN A 541 6.29 38.96 -13.36
CA ASN A 541 5.41 39.90 -12.65
C ASN A 541 3.94 39.84 -13.07
N ASN A 542 3.49 38.77 -13.74
CA ASN A 542 2.09 38.54 -14.08
C ASN A 542 1.36 37.82 -12.91
N TYR A 543 1.29 38.47 -11.78
CA TYR A 543 0.59 37.96 -10.58
C TYR A 543 0.00 39.15 -9.80
N ILE A 544 -0.82 38.84 -8.80
CA ILE A 544 -1.44 39.80 -7.91
C ILE A 544 -0.77 39.68 -6.54
N ASP A 545 -0.07 40.73 -6.09
CA ASP A 545 0.74 40.72 -4.86
C ASP A 545 -0.06 40.25 -3.64
N ILE A 546 -1.28 40.74 -3.44
CA ILE A 546 -2.15 40.36 -2.32
C ILE A 546 -2.49 38.84 -2.36
N GLU A 547 -2.68 38.27 -3.54
CA GLU A 547 -2.96 36.83 -3.69
C GLU A 547 -1.72 35.98 -3.40
N VAL A 548 -0.53 36.44 -3.82
CA VAL A 548 0.74 35.80 -3.50
C VAL A 548 0.99 35.84 -1.99
N GLU A 549 0.81 36.99 -1.38
CA GLU A 549 0.95 37.16 0.07
C GLU A 549 -0.01 36.23 0.83
N SER A 550 -1.27 36.18 0.41
CA SER A 550 -2.27 35.27 1.00
C SER A 550 -1.83 33.79 0.88
N LEU A 551 -1.28 33.38 -0.27
CA LEU A 551 -0.82 32.01 -0.47
C LEU A 551 0.40 31.68 0.37
N ILE A 552 1.32 32.64 0.57
CA ILE A 552 2.47 32.50 1.47
C ILE A 552 1.97 32.37 2.92
N GLN A 553 1.02 33.19 3.35
CA GLN A 553 0.43 33.10 4.70
C GLN A 553 -0.16 31.71 4.96
N VAL A 554 -0.93 31.16 4.02
CA VAL A 554 -1.46 29.79 4.11
C VAL A 554 -0.34 28.77 4.22
N ALA A 555 0.72 28.89 3.41
CA ALA A 555 1.86 27.98 3.45
C ALA A 555 2.57 28.00 4.83
N LEU A 556 2.76 29.17 5.42
CA LEU A 556 3.37 29.34 6.73
C LEU A 556 2.51 28.80 7.87
N LEU A 557 1.19 29.01 7.80
CA LEU A 557 0.24 28.39 8.73
C LEU A 557 0.29 26.85 8.67
N CYS A 558 0.44 26.28 7.47
CA CYS A 558 0.57 24.84 7.28
C CYS A 558 1.91 24.28 7.78
N THR A 559 2.97 25.08 7.81
CA THR A 559 4.34 24.65 8.17
C THR A 559 4.75 25.02 9.59
N GLN A 560 3.78 25.24 10.49
CA GLN A 560 4.03 25.46 11.91
C GLN A 560 4.78 24.29 12.54
N GLY A 561 5.69 24.57 13.49
CA GLY A 561 6.49 23.55 14.17
C GLY A 561 5.62 22.54 14.94
N SER A 562 4.64 23.04 15.70
CA SER A 562 3.67 22.21 16.43
C SER A 562 2.56 21.73 15.51
N PRO A 563 2.24 20.42 15.47
CA PRO A 563 1.14 19.88 14.66
C PRO A 563 -0.23 20.46 15.03
N THR A 564 -0.44 20.78 16.31
CA THR A 564 -1.71 21.33 16.82
C THR A 564 -2.02 22.71 16.26
N ASP A 565 -0.99 23.48 15.95
CA ASP A 565 -1.10 24.86 15.48
C ASP A 565 -1.37 24.95 13.97
N ARG A 566 -1.13 23.87 13.24
CA ARG A 566 -1.45 23.77 11.82
C ARG A 566 -2.97 23.66 11.62
N PRO A 567 -3.54 24.31 10.59
CA PRO A 567 -4.95 24.16 10.25
C PRO A 567 -5.27 22.70 9.82
N LYS A 568 -6.56 22.35 9.78
CA LYS A 568 -7.04 21.16 9.04
C LYS A 568 -7.12 21.48 7.56
N MET A 569 -7.06 20.45 6.69
CA MET A 569 -7.16 20.67 5.23
C MET A 569 -8.48 21.33 4.82
N ALA A 570 -9.60 21.05 5.49
CA ALA A 570 -10.86 21.73 5.25
C ALA A 570 -10.81 23.25 5.59
N GLU A 571 -10.03 23.65 6.60
CA GLU A 571 -9.77 25.05 6.92
C GLU A 571 -8.86 25.69 5.85
N VAL A 572 -7.84 24.96 5.39
CA VAL A 572 -6.98 25.40 4.29
C VAL A 572 -7.79 25.67 3.01
N VAL A 573 -8.73 24.79 2.67
CA VAL A 573 -9.63 25.00 1.52
C VAL A 573 -10.40 26.31 1.67
N ARG A 574 -11.00 26.58 2.83
CA ARG A 574 -11.74 27.83 3.08
C ARG A 574 -10.84 29.06 2.98
N MET A 575 -9.65 29.03 3.57
CA MET A 575 -8.68 30.13 3.49
C MET A 575 -8.26 30.42 2.03
N LEU A 576 -8.08 29.40 1.21
CA LEU A 576 -7.79 29.56 -0.23
C LEU A 576 -8.98 30.09 -1.03
N GLU A 577 -10.19 29.87 -0.56
CA GLU A 577 -11.44 30.41 -1.11
C GLU A 577 -11.74 31.84 -0.59
N GLY A 578 -10.92 32.36 0.33
CA GLY A 578 -11.00 33.74 0.83
C GLY A 578 -11.70 33.89 2.18
N ASP A 579 -11.93 32.77 2.91
CA ASP A 579 -12.63 32.78 4.20
C ASP A 579 -11.70 32.38 5.36
N GLY A 580 -11.62 33.21 6.41
CA GLY A 580 -10.96 32.90 7.68
C GLY A 580 -9.42 33.03 7.69
N LEU A 581 -8.78 33.49 6.60
CA LEU A 581 -7.33 33.64 6.56
C LEU A 581 -6.84 34.79 7.46
N ALA A 582 -7.51 35.96 7.40
CA ALA A 582 -7.06 37.14 8.12
C ALA A 582 -7.06 36.92 9.64
N GLU A 583 -8.14 36.34 10.17
CA GLU A 583 -8.29 36.04 11.60
C GLU A 583 -7.22 35.03 12.07
N ARG A 584 -7.01 33.97 11.28
CA ARG A 584 -6.02 32.92 11.61
C ARG A 584 -4.60 33.44 11.54
N TRP A 585 -4.32 34.33 10.59
CA TRP A 585 -3.02 34.97 10.44
C TRP A 585 -2.71 35.93 11.60
N GLU A 586 -3.69 36.74 12.03
CA GLU A 586 -3.53 37.61 13.20
C GLU A 586 -3.29 36.81 14.49
N GLU A 587 -3.99 35.68 14.68
CA GLU A 587 -3.76 34.79 15.80
C GLU A 587 -2.31 34.28 15.81
N TRP A 588 -1.84 33.83 14.66
CA TRP A 588 -0.48 33.32 14.51
C TRP A 588 0.56 34.40 14.79
N GLN A 589 0.40 35.61 14.26
CA GLN A 589 1.32 36.73 14.51
C GLN A 589 1.43 37.06 16.01
N LYS A 590 0.32 37.00 16.74
CA LYS A 590 0.30 37.26 18.19
C LYS A 590 1.10 36.20 18.97
N VAL A 591 1.10 34.95 18.50
CA VAL A 591 1.87 33.84 19.11
C VAL A 591 3.36 33.99 18.78
N GLU A 592 3.71 34.24 17.51
CA GLU A 592 5.10 34.39 17.06
C GLU A 592 5.81 35.54 17.75
N VAL A 593 5.17 36.70 17.89
CA VAL A 593 5.70 37.86 18.64
C VAL A 593 5.94 37.51 20.11
N ARG A 594 5.07 36.71 20.75
CA ARG A 594 5.32 36.25 22.13
C ARG A 594 6.54 35.32 22.20
N HIS A 595 6.68 34.40 21.29
CA HIS A 595 7.84 33.49 21.24
C HIS A 595 9.16 34.24 21.01
N GLU A 596 9.19 35.24 20.14
CA GLU A 596 10.39 36.08 19.93
C GLU A 596 10.75 36.89 21.18
N VAL A 597 9.77 37.35 21.93
CA VAL A 597 10.00 38.12 23.18
C VAL A 597 10.48 37.21 24.32
N GLU A 598 9.97 35.97 24.40
CA GLU A 598 10.33 35.02 25.47
C GLU A 598 11.71 34.33 25.26
N LEU A 599 12.13 34.13 24.02
CA LEU A 599 13.34 33.34 23.70
C LEU A 599 14.60 34.18 23.40
N GLY A 600 14.49 35.51 23.18
CA GLY A 600 15.61 36.37 22.85
C GLY A 600 16.29 36.04 21.51
N PRO A 601 17.18 36.93 20.98
CA PRO A 601 17.66 36.85 19.60
C PRO A 601 18.68 35.74 19.27
N HIS A 602 18.93 34.77 20.17
CA HIS A 602 19.92 33.73 19.97
C HIS A 602 19.38 32.33 20.23
N ARG A 603 18.70 31.72 19.22
CA ARG A 603 18.61 30.24 19.07
C ARG A 603 17.80 29.84 17.84
N ASN A 604 18.36 29.99 16.67
CA ASN A 604 17.68 29.51 15.44
C ASN A 604 18.49 28.53 14.57
N SER A 605 19.57 27.92 15.09
CA SER A 605 20.38 26.99 14.28
C SER A 605 20.70 25.63 14.91
N GLU A 606 20.08 25.25 16.05
CA GLU A 606 20.48 24.06 16.81
C GLU A 606 19.59 22.81 16.61
N TRP A 607 18.60 22.85 15.71
CA TRP A 607 17.66 21.74 15.54
C TRP A 607 18.11 20.62 14.59
N ILE A 608 19.24 20.77 13.89
CA ILE A 608 19.63 19.86 12.81
C ILE A 608 20.79 18.92 13.16
N LEU A 609 21.57 19.16 14.22
CA LEU A 609 22.87 18.47 14.42
C LEU A 609 22.96 17.46 15.57
N ASP A 610 21.93 17.28 16.41
CA ASP A 610 22.04 16.40 17.60
C ASP A 610 21.29 15.05 17.49
N SER A 611 20.81 14.67 16.33
CA SER A 611 20.13 13.39 16.13
C SER A 611 20.81 12.43 15.13
N THR A 612 22.11 12.60 14.89
CA THR A 612 22.84 11.75 13.92
C THR A 612 23.21 10.36 14.45
N ASP A 613 23.01 10.05 15.73
CA ASP A 613 23.44 8.77 16.31
C ASP A 613 22.42 7.62 16.24
N ASN A 614 21.20 7.82 15.68
CA ASN A 614 20.19 6.76 15.59
C ASN A 614 19.50 6.62 14.21
N LEU A 615 20.17 7.02 13.12
CA LEU A 615 19.62 6.89 11.76
C LEU A 615 19.99 5.52 11.14
N HIS A 616 19.45 4.42 11.68
CA HIS A 616 19.38 3.16 10.95
C HIS A 616 18.06 3.09 10.17
N ALA A 617 18.19 3.08 8.82
CA ALA A 617 17.14 2.87 7.83
C ALA A 617 16.13 4.01 7.63
N VAL A 618 16.60 5.18 7.24
CA VAL A 618 15.76 6.18 6.57
C VAL A 618 15.89 5.98 5.07
N GLU A 619 14.87 5.42 4.43
CA GLU A 619 14.78 5.37 2.97
C GLU A 619 14.29 6.75 2.48
N LEU A 620 15.23 7.70 2.39
CA LEU A 620 14.96 9.04 1.88
C LEU A 620 15.04 9.01 0.35
N SER A 621 13.94 9.32 -0.32
CA SER A 621 13.99 9.64 -1.75
C SER A 621 14.57 11.05 -1.89
N GLY A 622 15.72 11.19 -2.54
CA GLY A 622 16.28 12.48 -2.89
C GLY A 622 15.37 13.26 -3.85
N PRO A 623 15.61 14.57 -4.04
CA PRO A 623 14.88 15.36 -5.00
C PRO A 623 15.05 14.77 -6.41
N ARG A 624 13.96 14.71 -7.13
CA ARG A 624 13.91 14.29 -8.56
C ARG A 624 13.94 15.50 -9.42
#